data_afd87247f8392b287ce00d57982b08ee
#
_entry.id   afd87247f8392b287ce00d57982b08ee
#
_cell.length_a   1.000
_cell.length_b   1.000
_cell.length_c   1.000
_cell.angle_alpha   90.00
_cell.angle_beta   90.00
_cell.angle_gamma   90.00
#
_symmetry.space_group_name_H-M   'P 1'
#
loop_
_entity.id
_entity.type
_entity.pdbx_description
1 polymer ?
#
loop_
_entity_poly.entity_id
_entity_poly.type
_entity_poly.pdbx_seq_one_letter_code
_entity_poly.pdbx_strand_id
1 'polypeptide(L)' 'KSKIKVKLNDNKNALEKEKNTIDKNLSNENFVSKAPKDLIDQNKERQSSINMELSKIDSILINIQ' A
#
# COMPACT_ATOMS: atom_id res chain seq x y z
N LYS A 1 -21.85 -12.98 -6.73
CA LYS A 1 -21.88 -11.78 -7.53
C LYS A 1 -21.09 -10.66 -6.91
N SER A 2 -21.50 -10.19 -5.75
CA SER A 2 -20.81 -9.10 -5.07
C SER A 2 -19.64 -9.55 -4.19
N LYS A 3 -19.50 -10.85 -3.95
CA LYS A 3 -18.47 -11.38 -3.07
C LYS A 3 -17.05 -11.07 -3.54
N ILE A 4 -16.81 -11.17 -4.85
CA ILE A 4 -15.49 -10.89 -5.42
C ILE A 4 -15.17 -9.41 -5.25
N LYS A 5 -16.14 -8.55 -5.51
CA LYS A 5 -15.99 -7.12 -5.37
C LYS A 5 -15.67 -6.72 -3.93
N VAL A 6 -16.38 -7.35 -2.98
CA VAL A 6 -16.17 -7.08 -1.56
C VAL A 6 -14.76 -7.47 -1.14
N LYS A 7 -14.29 -8.64 -1.58
CA LYS A 7 -12.93 -9.08 -1.26
C LYS A 7 -11.87 -8.13 -1.81
N LEU A 8 -12.05 -7.67 -3.03
CA LEU A 8 -11.11 -6.74 -3.65
C LEU A 8 -11.08 -5.41 -2.89
N ASN A 9 -12.25 -4.92 -2.48
CA ASN A 9 -12.32 -3.70 -1.69
C ASN A 9 -11.65 -3.88 -0.33
N ASP A 10 -11.82 -5.01 0.32
CA ASP A 10 -11.17 -5.28 1.60
C ASP A 10 -9.65 -5.30 1.44
N ASN A 11 -9.16 -5.96 0.40
CA ASN A 11 -7.73 -5.98 0.10
C ASN A 11 -7.21 -4.58 -0.18
N LYS A 12 -7.95 -3.81 -0.96
CA LYS A 12 -7.58 -2.45 -1.28
C LYS A 12 -7.49 -1.60 -0.01
N ASN A 13 -8.48 -1.72 0.87
CA ASN A 13 -8.50 -0.95 2.12
C ASN A 13 -7.31 -1.31 3.00
N ALA A 14 -6.98 -2.61 3.10
CA ALA A 14 -5.83 -3.05 3.88
C ALA A 14 -4.54 -2.49 3.31
N LEU A 15 -4.39 -2.53 1.99
CA LEU A 15 -3.21 -2.00 1.33
C LEU A 15 -3.10 -0.49 1.49
N GLU A 16 -4.21 0.23 1.41
CA GLU A 16 -4.22 1.67 1.62
C GLU A 16 -3.79 2.04 3.03
N LYS A 17 -4.25 1.29 4.03
CA LYS A 17 -3.84 1.52 5.41
C LYS A 17 -2.35 1.31 5.58
N GLU A 18 -1.83 0.23 5.02
CA GLU A 18 -0.41 -0.05 5.08
C GLU A 18 0.39 1.03 4.37
N LYS A 19 -0.07 1.45 3.20
CA LYS A 19 0.58 2.52 2.45
C LYS A 19 0.62 3.81 3.26
N ASN A 20 -0.51 4.17 3.87
CA ASN A 20 -0.57 5.38 4.69
C ASN A 20 0.41 5.33 5.85
N THR A 21 0.54 4.17 6.50
CA THR A 21 1.48 3.97 7.59
C THR A 21 2.92 4.16 7.08
N ILE A 22 3.24 3.56 5.94
CA ILE A 22 4.57 3.69 5.34
C ILE A 22 4.84 5.13 4.95
N ASP A 23 3.86 5.79 4.32
CA ASP A 23 4.00 7.19 3.93
C ASP A 23 4.29 8.08 5.14
N LYS A 24 3.58 7.84 6.24
CA LYS A 24 3.81 8.59 7.47
C LYS A 24 5.23 8.37 7.99
N ASN A 25 5.67 7.11 7.99
CA ASN A 25 7.01 6.78 8.47
C ASN A 25 8.08 7.45 7.60
N LEU A 26 7.92 7.39 6.29
CA LEU A 26 8.88 7.98 5.37
C LEU A 26 8.85 9.50 5.40
N SER A 27 7.73 10.10 5.75
CA SER A 27 7.60 11.56 5.88
C SER A 27 8.09 12.06 7.23
N ASN A 28 8.24 11.18 8.21
CA ASN A 28 8.66 11.55 9.56
C ASN A 28 10.18 11.66 9.60
N GLU A 29 10.67 12.88 9.75
CA GLU A 29 12.12 13.14 9.79
C GLU A 29 12.80 12.37 10.91
N ASN A 30 12.15 12.27 12.07
CA ASN A 30 12.70 11.52 13.19
C ASN A 30 12.88 10.05 12.86
N PHE A 31 11.90 9.46 12.18
CA PHE A 31 11.99 8.08 11.77
C PHE A 31 13.11 7.89 10.75
N VAL A 32 13.14 8.73 9.74
CA VAL A 32 14.14 8.62 8.66
C VAL A 32 15.55 8.83 9.20
N SER A 33 15.71 9.73 10.17
CA SER A 33 17.01 10.02 10.76
C SER A 33 17.49 8.89 11.68
N LYS A 34 16.58 8.24 12.39
CA LYS A 34 16.95 7.25 13.40
C LYS A 34 16.92 5.83 12.88
N ALA A 35 16.07 5.54 11.89
CA ALA A 35 15.93 4.19 11.37
C ALA A 35 17.15 3.80 10.53
N PRO A 36 17.55 2.52 10.58
CA PRO A 36 18.62 2.04 9.68
C PRO A 36 18.21 2.20 8.22
N LYS A 37 19.20 2.41 7.37
CA LYS A 37 18.96 2.57 5.95
C LYS A 37 18.23 1.35 5.37
N ASP A 38 18.57 0.15 5.84
CA ASP A 38 17.93 -1.07 5.37
C ASP A 38 16.43 -1.04 5.63
N LEU A 39 16.02 -0.55 6.79
CA LEU A 39 14.61 -0.46 7.14
C LEU A 39 13.89 0.56 6.25
N ILE A 40 14.54 1.69 5.99
CA ILE A 40 13.99 2.71 5.10
C ILE A 40 13.83 2.16 3.69
N ASP A 41 14.83 1.44 3.19
CA ASP A 41 14.77 0.82 1.87
C ASP A 41 13.63 -0.21 1.79
N GLN A 42 13.45 -1.02 2.84
CA GLN A 42 12.35 -1.98 2.91
C GLN A 42 11.00 -1.29 2.84
N ASN A 43 10.86 -0.17 3.55
CA ASN A 43 9.61 0.59 3.51
C ASN A 43 9.34 1.14 2.11
N LYS A 44 10.37 1.64 1.45
CA LYS A 44 10.23 2.15 0.09
C LYS A 44 9.84 1.05 -0.90
N GLU A 45 10.46 -0.12 -0.76
CA GLU A 45 10.12 -1.28 -1.59
C GLU A 45 8.68 -1.71 -1.35
N ARG A 46 8.27 -1.76 -0.09
CA ARG A 46 6.91 -2.14 0.25
C ARG A 46 5.91 -1.14 -0.30
N GLN A 47 6.22 0.15 -0.19
CA GLN A 47 5.38 1.20 -0.75
C GLN A 47 5.18 1.01 -2.25
N SER A 48 6.26 0.73 -2.96
CA SER A 48 6.19 0.49 -4.41
C SER A 48 5.34 -0.72 -4.73
N SER A 49 5.51 -1.81 -3.99
CA SER A 49 4.71 -3.03 -4.16
C SER A 49 3.24 -2.76 -3.94
N ILE A 50 2.92 -2.02 -2.88
CA ILE A 50 1.53 -1.69 -2.55
C ILE A 50 0.92 -0.85 -3.66
N ASN A 51 1.66 0.13 -4.17
CA ASN A 51 1.18 0.97 -5.27
C ASN A 51 0.86 0.13 -6.51
N MET A 52 1.70 -0.84 -6.82
CA MET A 52 1.45 -1.73 -7.95
C MET A 52 0.22 -2.59 -7.73
N GLU A 53 0.07 -3.14 -6.53
CA GLU A 53 -1.09 -3.97 -6.22
C GLU A 53 -2.38 -3.16 -6.23
N LEU A 54 -2.35 -1.95 -5.69
CA LEU A 54 -3.52 -1.07 -5.74
C LEU A 54 -3.92 -0.76 -7.17
N SER A 55 -2.95 -0.52 -8.03
CA SER A 55 -3.21 -0.27 -9.45
C SER A 55 -3.86 -1.46 -10.11
N LYS A 56 -3.39 -2.67 -9.78
CA LYS A 56 -3.98 -3.90 -10.31
C LYS A 56 -5.41 -4.09 -9.84
N ILE A 57 -5.65 -3.85 -8.56
CA ILE A 57 -6.99 -3.99 -7.99
C ILE A 57 -7.94 -2.99 -8.63
N ASP A 58 -7.51 -1.75 -8.80
CA ASP A 58 -8.32 -0.73 -9.47
C ASP A 58 -8.68 -1.17 -10.90
N SER A 59 -7.72 -1.71 -11.63
CA SER A 59 -7.98 -2.20 -13.00
C SER A 59 -9.01 -3.33 -13.01
N ILE A 60 -8.91 -4.24 -12.05
CA ILE A 60 -9.86 -5.34 -11.93
C ILE A 60 -11.25 -4.82 -11.60
N LEU A 61 -11.34 -3.87 -10.66
CA LEU A 61 -12.63 -3.30 -10.28
C LEU A 61 -13.28 -2.56 -11.43
N ILE A 62 -12.50 -1.84 -12.22
CA ILE A 62 -13.01 -1.15 -13.40
C ILE A 62 -13.55 -2.14 -14.42
N ASN A 63 -12.83 -3.24 -14.65
CA ASN A 63 -13.26 -4.25 -15.61
C ASN A 63 -14.51 -5.00 -15.17
N ILE A 64 -14.70 -5.16 -13.85
CA ILE A 64 -15.87 -5.85 -13.31
C ILE A 64 -17.12 -4.95 -13.40
N GLN A 65 -16.94 -3.67 -13.26
CA GLN A 65 -18.05 -2.72 -13.37
C GLN A 65 -18.58 -2.65 -14.79
#